data_6b8b1b65496b8a82fd13d612c0e5ad68
#
_entry.id   6b8b1b65496b8a82fd13d612c0e5ad68
#
_cell.length_a   1.000
_cell.length_b   1.000
_cell.length_c   1.000
_cell.angle_alpha   90.00
_cell.angle_beta   90.00
_cell.angle_gamma   90.00
#
_symmetry.space_group_name_H-M   'P 1'
#
loop_
_entity.id
_entity.type
_entity.pdbx_description
1 polymer ?
#
loop_
_entity_poly.entity_id
_entity_poly.type
_entity_poly.pdbx_seq_one_letter_code
_entity_poly.pdbx_strand_id
1 'polypeptide(L)'
;MKKYVALMLIFLLGCNLSVSRAEEKTLTIATNNYYAMMETMEQFEQESGISITCEKSVDIMDTISTAYVIKNPDIDLFVFTAYDGLYTLKNMEYYAPLTGSAILQDAFQHVYPALRPVCTDDDTLMGWIIDASPMGMMVLTEYLDEWGMKSPETFDELLDVCNEILEEGLLPEETGLLMQEYTQSGMMDLFMKYYIMTSLQEGRRLDFTDETFLHYVQRIKDELPAEEEPRMAFENIFMIPGASSAPSQMIQFVPRIFPEQNSAVETYVTIAVVNPYGKNQEAAIQFLEYCATHLTDGSYFIYDNLTEPIENPSMVAQLDELAEKIALLEQKADKERADEDTLRDLQDQYANMEQWRYFSSTEDIAYYQEMAKSLYVSEGSPLTYDDALQVLVQRYLNGAFDAATFAKECQNHVEMIYAEIGE
;
A
#
# COMPACT_ATOMS: atom_id res chain seq x y z
N MET A 1 39.92 55.55 33.76
CA MET A 1 39.81 54.92 32.47
C MET A 1 40.34 53.46 32.40
N LYS A 2 41.52 53.13 32.96
CA LYS A 2 42.07 51.74 32.86
C LYS A 2 41.25 50.65 33.54
N LYS A 3 40.43 50.95 34.58
CA LYS A 3 39.57 49.98 35.32
C LYS A 3 38.29 49.58 34.52
N TYR A 4 37.77 50.47 33.67
CA TYR A 4 36.56 50.18 32.86
C TYR A 4 36.87 49.41 31.61
N VAL A 5 38.09 49.53 31.05
CA VAL A 5 38.53 48.73 29.90
C VAL A 5 38.74 47.28 30.29
N ALA A 6 39.24 47.01 31.50
CA ALA A 6 39.40 45.62 32.00
C ALA A 6 38.06 44.94 32.28
N LEU A 7 37.02 45.69 32.74
CA LEU A 7 35.67 45.11 32.97
C LEU A 7 34.95 44.83 31.67
N MET A 8 35.17 45.65 30.63
CA MET A 8 34.58 45.47 29.31
C MET A 8 35.22 44.30 28.55
N LEU A 9 36.49 44.01 28.76
CA LEU A 9 37.18 42.85 28.23
C LEU A 9 36.79 41.53 28.89
N ILE A 10 36.47 41.58 30.19
CA ILE A 10 35.95 40.41 30.90
C ILE A 10 34.52 40.09 30.49
N PHE A 11 33.71 41.13 30.19
CA PHE A 11 32.36 40.93 29.67
C PHE A 11 32.36 40.40 28.20
N LEU A 12 33.34 40.80 27.38
CA LEU A 12 33.51 40.27 26.01
C LEU A 12 34.15 38.87 25.97
N LEU A 13 34.90 38.47 26.98
CA LEU A 13 35.47 37.13 27.14
C LEU A 13 34.48 36.16 27.85
N GLY A 14 33.54 36.72 28.63
CA GLY A 14 32.48 35.91 29.31
C GLY A 14 31.27 35.63 28.40
N CYS A 15 31.13 36.31 27.26
CA CYS A 15 30.09 36.07 26.26
C CYS A 15 30.55 35.15 25.13
N ASN A 16 31.75 34.56 25.19
CA ASN A 16 32.00 33.26 24.56
C ASN A 16 31.36 32.15 25.43
N LEU A 17 30.09 32.32 25.79
CA LEU A 17 29.20 31.21 25.94
C LEU A 17 29.40 30.38 24.68
N SER A 18 30.07 29.24 24.84
CA SER A 18 29.94 28.14 23.94
C SER A 18 28.45 28.05 23.60
N VAL A 19 28.07 28.62 22.47
CA VAL A 19 26.94 28.11 21.71
C VAL A 19 27.40 26.69 21.45
N SER A 20 27.11 25.80 22.39
CA SER A 20 26.99 24.39 22.09
C SER A 20 26.09 24.42 20.86
N ARG A 21 26.71 24.30 19.70
CA ARG A 21 25.98 23.98 18.49
C ARG A 21 25.25 22.71 18.92
N ALA A 22 23.96 22.81 19.22
CA ALA A 22 23.15 21.63 19.39
C ALA A 22 23.51 20.79 18.17
N GLU A 23 24.06 19.61 18.36
CA GLU A 23 24.33 18.69 17.28
C GLU A 23 23.01 18.63 16.52
N GLU A 24 23.04 19.07 15.28
CA GLU A 24 21.84 19.11 14.43
C GLU A 24 21.38 17.67 14.36
N LYS A 25 20.27 17.38 15.03
CA LYS A 25 19.74 16.02 15.03
C LYS A 25 19.37 15.68 13.59
N THR A 26 19.95 14.62 13.08
CA THR A 26 19.70 14.13 11.72
C THR A 26 19.12 12.72 11.81
N LEU A 27 18.29 12.36 10.85
CA LEU A 27 17.76 11.02 10.66
C LEU A 27 18.12 10.54 9.27
N THR A 28 18.83 9.43 9.14
CA THR A 28 19.17 8.85 7.84
C THR A 28 18.26 7.66 7.58
N ILE A 29 17.48 7.75 6.51
CA ILE A 29 16.52 6.73 6.07
C ILE A 29 17.02 6.09 4.77
N ALA A 30 17.18 4.77 4.74
CA ALA A 30 17.36 4.03 3.49
C ALA A 30 16.02 3.45 3.03
N THR A 31 15.65 3.69 1.76
CA THR A 31 14.36 3.26 1.23
C THR A 31 14.37 2.99 -0.27
N ASN A 32 13.55 2.04 -0.71
CA ASN A 32 13.16 1.87 -2.11
C ASN A 32 11.77 2.50 -2.41
N ASN A 33 11.05 2.98 -1.40
CA ASN A 33 9.71 3.58 -1.51
C ASN A 33 9.68 5.06 -1.05
N TYR A 34 10.55 5.89 -1.64
CA TYR A 34 10.68 7.30 -1.28
C TYR A 34 9.39 8.10 -1.38
N TYR A 35 8.62 7.86 -2.44
CA TYR A 35 7.44 8.69 -2.75
C TYR A 35 6.30 8.51 -1.75
N ALA A 36 6.15 7.33 -1.16
CA ALA A 36 5.14 7.04 -0.15
C ALA A 36 5.32 7.86 1.15
N MET A 37 6.52 8.43 1.37
CA MET A 37 6.85 9.11 2.63
C MET A 37 7.22 10.58 2.46
N MET A 38 7.31 11.08 1.24
CA MET A 38 7.90 12.40 0.96
C MET A 38 7.21 13.52 1.75
N GLU A 39 5.88 13.57 1.73
CA GLU A 39 5.09 14.57 2.44
C GLU A 39 5.25 14.44 3.97
N THR A 40 5.17 13.21 4.48
CA THR A 40 5.33 12.92 5.91
C THR A 40 6.72 13.31 6.41
N MET A 41 7.77 13.06 5.62
CA MET A 41 9.14 13.47 5.97
C MET A 41 9.27 15.00 6.03
N GLU A 42 8.75 15.72 5.04
CA GLU A 42 8.79 17.18 5.00
C GLU A 42 8.05 17.80 6.18
N GLN A 43 6.88 17.29 6.54
CA GLN A 43 6.11 17.76 7.69
C GLN A 43 6.84 17.47 9.01
N PHE A 44 7.39 16.27 9.17
CA PHE A 44 8.18 15.91 10.34
C PHE A 44 9.41 16.81 10.53
N GLU A 45 10.16 17.10 9.47
CA GLU A 45 11.30 18.04 9.53
C GLU A 45 10.88 19.43 10.02
N GLN A 46 9.75 19.92 9.51
CA GLN A 46 9.23 21.27 9.89
C GLN A 46 8.79 21.31 11.35
N GLU A 47 8.16 20.26 11.86
CA GLU A 47 7.60 20.23 13.21
C GLU A 47 8.64 19.86 14.28
N SER A 48 9.51 18.87 13.98
CA SER A 48 10.48 18.35 14.95
C SER A 48 11.81 19.12 14.96
N GLY A 49 12.16 19.77 13.84
CA GLY A 49 13.49 20.36 13.62
C GLY A 49 14.59 19.29 13.42
N ILE A 50 14.25 18.05 13.16
CA ILE A 50 15.18 16.96 12.85
C ILE A 50 15.30 16.90 11.33
N SER A 51 16.50 17.08 10.79
CA SER A 51 16.73 16.99 9.34
C SER A 51 16.78 15.53 8.89
N ILE A 52 16.09 15.22 7.78
CA ILE A 52 16.09 13.88 7.19
C ILE A 52 17.02 13.81 5.99
N THR A 53 17.87 12.79 5.96
CA THR A 53 18.64 12.40 4.77
C THR A 53 18.07 11.10 4.25
N CYS A 54 17.64 11.09 2.99
CA CYS A 54 17.07 9.90 2.38
C CYS A 54 18.04 9.26 1.38
N GLU A 55 18.45 8.03 1.63
CA GLU A 55 19.25 7.20 0.74
C GLU A 55 18.32 6.29 -0.08
N LYS A 56 18.19 6.59 -1.38
CA LYS A 56 17.37 5.77 -2.28
C LYS A 56 18.13 4.50 -2.67
N SER A 57 17.54 3.36 -2.38
CA SER A 57 18.07 2.06 -2.76
C SER A 57 17.25 1.46 -3.90
N VAL A 58 17.90 0.84 -4.88
CA VAL A 58 17.24 0.07 -5.93
C VAL A 58 16.90 -1.32 -5.41
N ASP A 59 17.81 -1.89 -4.62
CA ASP A 59 17.62 -3.16 -3.90
C ASP A 59 17.81 -2.90 -2.41
N ILE A 60 16.71 -2.78 -1.70
CA ILE A 60 16.74 -2.47 -0.28
C ILE A 60 17.32 -3.64 0.54
N MET A 61 17.10 -4.89 0.09
CA MET A 61 17.61 -6.07 0.81
C MET A 61 19.12 -6.21 0.72
N ASP A 62 19.73 -5.85 -0.41
CA ASP A 62 21.18 -5.73 -0.51
C ASP A 62 21.73 -4.66 0.43
N THR A 63 21.04 -3.52 0.56
CA THR A 63 21.39 -2.44 1.49
C THR A 63 21.29 -2.92 2.94
N ILE A 64 20.18 -3.56 3.33
CA ILE A 64 19.96 -4.11 4.68
C ILE A 64 21.00 -5.19 4.99
N SER A 65 21.23 -6.15 4.08
CA SER A 65 22.19 -7.24 4.25
C SER A 65 23.61 -6.71 4.41
N THR A 66 23.99 -5.71 3.61
CA THR A 66 25.29 -5.04 3.74
C THR A 66 25.41 -4.33 5.08
N ALA A 67 24.39 -3.55 5.47
CA ALA A 67 24.36 -2.84 6.75
C ALA A 67 24.46 -3.82 7.94
N TYR A 68 23.78 -4.97 7.84
CA TYR A 68 23.87 -6.04 8.84
C TYR A 68 25.29 -6.55 9.01
N VAL A 69 25.98 -6.92 7.91
CA VAL A 69 27.32 -7.50 7.95
C VAL A 69 28.34 -6.55 8.53
N ILE A 70 28.32 -5.26 8.11
CA ILE A 70 29.30 -4.25 8.57
C ILE A 70 28.86 -3.51 9.83
N LYS A 71 27.65 -3.79 10.36
CA LYS A 71 27.03 -3.06 11.48
C LYS A 71 27.02 -1.55 11.22
N ASN A 72 26.49 -1.18 10.05
CA ASN A 72 26.52 0.20 9.57
C ASN A 72 25.77 1.14 10.53
N PRO A 73 26.44 2.11 11.16
CA PRO A 73 25.80 3.05 12.06
C PRO A 73 25.28 4.31 11.34
N ASP A 74 25.49 4.46 10.04
CA ASP A 74 25.17 5.69 9.30
C ASP A 74 23.73 5.69 8.76
N ILE A 75 23.06 4.54 8.74
CA ILE A 75 21.63 4.41 8.46
C ILE A 75 20.91 4.22 9.81
N ASP A 76 19.86 4.98 10.07
CA ASP A 76 19.09 4.92 11.30
C ASP A 76 17.78 4.13 11.13
N LEU A 77 17.16 4.22 9.94
CA LEU A 77 15.89 3.61 9.63
C LEU A 77 15.89 3.00 8.23
N PHE A 78 15.34 1.81 8.10
CA PHE A 78 15.03 1.17 6.82
C PHE A 78 13.54 1.29 6.57
N VAL A 79 13.13 1.72 5.36
CA VAL A 79 11.73 1.78 4.95
C VAL A 79 11.57 1.10 3.61
N PHE A 80 10.72 0.08 3.57
CA PHE A 80 10.58 -0.78 2.40
C PHE A 80 9.21 -1.45 2.37
N THR A 81 8.83 -1.98 1.20
CA THR A 81 7.62 -2.78 1.07
C THR A 81 7.85 -4.15 1.73
N ALA A 82 6.92 -4.59 2.57
CA ALA A 82 7.05 -5.85 3.32
C ALA A 82 7.39 -7.05 2.41
N TYR A 83 6.81 -7.08 1.21
CA TYR A 83 7.10 -8.08 0.18
C TYR A 83 8.60 -8.15 -0.20
N ASP A 84 9.33 -7.03 -0.18
CA ASP A 84 10.72 -6.97 -0.63
C ASP A 84 11.72 -7.64 0.33
N GLY A 85 11.27 -8.06 1.52
CA GLY A 85 12.20 -8.78 2.38
C GLY A 85 11.94 -8.80 3.87
N LEU A 86 10.72 -8.52 4.30
CA LEU A 86 10.39 -8.59 5.73
C LEU A 86 10.65 -9.97 6.32
N TYR A 87 10.30 -11.04 5.59
CA TYR A 87 10.60 -12.42 5.97
C TYR A 87 12.10 -12.65 6.23
N THR A 88 12.96 -12.15 5.34
CA THR A 88 14.41 -12.26 5.51
C THR A 88 14.91 -11.46 6.69
N LEU A 89 14.39 -10.23 6.89
CA LEU A 89 14.78 -9.36 8.00
C LEU A 89 14.41 -9.97 9.35
N LYS A 90 13.24 -10.57 9.49
CA LYS A 90 12.81 -11.31 10.68
C LYS A 90 13.76 -12.49 10.96
N ASN A 91 14.05 -13.32 9.96
CA ASN A 91 14.98 -14.45 10.10
C ASN A 91 16.41 -14.02 10.50
N MET A 92 16.81 -12.79 10.18
CA MET A 92 18.09 -12.22 10.58
C MET A 92 18.04 -11.57 11.97
N GLU A 93 16.86 -11.38 12.57
CA GLU A 93 16.63 -10.63 13.80
C GLU A 93 17.30 -9.22 13.74
N TYR A 94 17.24 -8.55 12.55
CA TYR A 94 17.97 -7.31 12.31
C TYR A 94 17.09 -6.08 12.47
N TYR A 95 16.73 -5.78 13.70
CA TYR A 95 15.91 -4.62 14.09
C TYR A 95 16.21 -4.18 15.52
N ALA A 96 15.94 -2.90 15.82
CA ALA A 96 15.86 -2.42 17.18
C ALA A 96 14.41 -2.50 17.68
N PRO A 97 14.13 -3.13 18.84
CA PRO A 97 12.74 -3.26 19.30
C PRO A 97 12.11 -1.91 19.65
N LEU A 98 10.84 -1.73 19.29
CA LEU A 98 10.05 -0.53 19.54
C LEU A 98 9.26 -0.59 20.87
N THR A 99 9.47 -1.61 21.68
CA THR A 99 8.74 -1.86 22.93
C THR A 99 8.93 -0.78 23.99
N GLY A 100 9.90 0.13 23.82
CA GLY A 100 10.12 1.29 24.70
C GLY A 100 9.18 2.47 24.45
N SER A 101 8.52 2.55 23.30
CA SER A 101 7.60 3.64 22.95
C SER A 101 6.17 3.34 23.41
N ALA A 102 5.66 4.14 24.36
CA ALA A 102 4.28 4.02 24.79
C ALA A 102 3.27 4.43 23.70
N ILE A 103 3.64 5.40 22.84
CA ILE A 103 2.81 5.87 21.72
C ILE A 103 2.61 4.75 20.72
N LEU A 104 3.70 4.10 20.27
CA LEU A 104 3.61 3.01 19.31
C LEU A 104 2.89 1.79 19.89
N GLN A 105 3.06 1.50 21.19
CA GLN A 105 2.34 0.40 21.82
C GLN A 105 0.83 0.66 21.92
N ASP A 106 0.43 1.90 22.22
CA ASP A 106 -0.99 2.27 22.26
C ASP A 106 -1.61 2.20 20.85
N ALA A 107 -0.95 2.80 19.85
CA ALA A 107 -1.41 2.76 18.47
C ALA A 107 -1.48 1.32 17.92
N PHE A 108 -0.53 0.44 18.32
CA PHE A 108 -0.51 -0.96 17.90
C PHE A 108 -1.76 -1.74 18.32
N GLN A 109 -2.41 -1.37 19.43
CA GLN A 109 -3.65 -2.02 19.85
C GLN A 109 -4.79 -1.81 18.84
N HIS A 110 -4.70 -0.77 18.03
CA HIS A 110 -5.68 -0.40 17.02
C HIS A 110 -5.29 -0.83 15.60
N VAL A 111 -4.10 -1.38 15.40
CA VAL A 111 -3.73 -1.98 14.10
C VAL A 111 -4.61 -3.19 13.83
N TYR A 112 -5.16 -3.28 12.61
CA TYR A 112 -5.97 -4.44 12.23
C TYR A 112 -5.25 -5.76 12.51
N PRO A 113 -5.94 -6.78 13.05
CA PRO A 113 -5.32 -8.05 13.42
C PRO A 113 -4.52 -8.70 12.29
N ALA A 114 -4.99 -8.58 11.04
CA ALA A 114 -4.32 -9.12 9.86
C ALA A 114 -2.96 -8.45 9.56
N LEU A 115 -2.76 -7.20 10.01
CA LEU A 115 -1.52 -6.44 9.80
C LEU A 115 -0.54 -6.52 10.97
N ARG A 116 -0.98 -6.96 12.15
CA ARG A 116 -0.10 -7.05 13.34
C ARG A 116 1.13 -7.92 13.12
N PRO A 117 1.05 -9.07 12.43
CA PRO A 117 2.24 -9.88 12.13
C PRO A 117 3.33 -9.09 11.38
N VAL A 118 2.96 -8.13 10.53
CA VAL A 118 3.94 -7.28 9.82
C VAL A 118 4.77 -6.44 10.78
N CYS A 119 4.18 -5.98 11.87
CA CYS A 119 4.84 -5.13 12.88
C CYS A 119 5.64 -5.93 13.89
N THR A 120 5.44 -7.24 14.00
CA THR A 120 6.00 -8.06 15.08
C THR A 120 6.88 -9.19 14.58
N ASP A 121 7.84 -9.56 15.43
CA ASP A 121 8.59 -10.79 15.36
C ASP A 121 8.38 -11.48 16.71
N ASP A 122 7.71 -12.64 16.70
CA ASP A 122 7.08 -13.21 17.90
C ASP A 122 6.24 -12.16 18.65
N ASP A 123 6.54 -11.90 19.92
CA ASP A 123 5.87 -10.91 20.78
C ASP A 123 6.56 -9.51 20.75
N THR A 124 7.57 -9.33 19.91
CA THR A 124 8.39 -8.11 19.88
C THR A 124 7.88 -7.16 18.80
N LEU A 125 7.47 -5.95 19.17
CA LEU A 125 7.21 -4.89 18.21
C LEU A 125 8.52 -4.44 17.57
N MET A 126 8.74 -4.84 16.30
CA MET A 126 10.01 -4.69 15.58
C MET A 126 10.01 -3.58 14.56
N GLY A 127 8.84 -3.21 14.04
CA GLY A 127 8.69 -2.22 12.99
C GLY A 127 7.33 -1.54 13.05
N TRP A 128 7.15 -0.53 12.19
CA TRP A 128 5.93 0.25 12.11
C TRP A 128 5.42 0.41 10.69
N ILE A 129 4.13 0.26 10.48
CA ILE A 129 3.49 0.45 9.18
C ILE A 129 3.42 1.96 8.88
N ILE A 130 3.99 2.35 7.75
CA ILE A 130 3.94 3.72 7.24
C ILE A 130 2.75 3.91 6.33
N ASP A 131 2.47 2.89 5.49
CA ASP A 131 1.38 2.89 4.54
C ASP A 131 0.87 1.48 4.31
N ALA A 132 -0.42 1.35 4.01
CA ALA A 132 -1.05 0.08 3.64
C ALA A 132 -2.01 0.32 2.47
N SER A 133 -1.81 -0.44 1.41
CA SER A 133 -2.55 -0.32 0.15
C SER A 133 -3.17 -1.66 -0.23
N PRO A 134 -4.44 -1.93 0.15
CA PRO A 134 -5.15 -3.11 -0.30
C PRO A 134 -5.37 -3.10 -1.82
N MET A 135 -5.14 -4.24 -2.46
CA MET A 135 -5.25 -4.42 -3.91
C MET A 135 -6.45 -5.34 -4.22
N GLY A 136 -7.59 -4.74 -4.48
CA GLY A 136 -8.76 -5.46 -4.99
C GLY A 136 -8.87 -5.35 -6.52
N MET A 137 -9.75 -6.14 -7.13
CA MET A 137 -10.21 -5.89 -8.49
C MET A 137 -11.21 -4.73 -8.48
N MET A 138 -11.05 -3.80 -9.41
CA MET A 138 -12.10 -2.83 -9.73
C MET A 138 -12.90 -3.31 -10.93
N VAL A 139 -14.18 -2.98 -10.93
CA VAL A 139 -15.05 -3.19 -12.08
C VAL A 139 -15.67 -1.85 -12.49
N LEU A 140 -15.68 -1.58 -13.78
CA LEU A 140 -16.40 -0.45 -14.36
C LEU A 140 -17.90 -0.80 -14.39
N THR A 141 -18.62 -0.43 -13.33
CA THR A 141 -20.00 -0.81 -13.13
C THR A 141 -20.94 -0.23 -14.19
N GLU A 142 -20.60 0.90 -14.80
CA GLU A 142 -21.39 1.52 -15.88
C GLU A 142 -21.59 0.58 -17.07
N TYR A 143 -20.57 -0.19 -17.46
CA TYR A 143 -20.69 -1.19 -18.51
C TYR A 143 -21.56 -2.38 -18.09
N LEU A 144 -21.36 -2.89 -16.87
CA LEU A 144 -22.20 -3.98 -16.36
C LEU A 144 -23.66 -3.57 -16.25
N ASP A 145 -23.92 -2.37 -15.77
CA ASP A 145 -25.28 -1.80 -15.66
C ASP A 145 -25.93 -1.63 -17.04
N GLU A 146 -25.19 -1.13 -18.04
CA GLU A 146 -25.67 -1.00 -19.43
C GLU A 146 -26.05 -2.36 -20.02
N TRP A 147 -25.28 -3.41 -19.73
CA TRP A 147 -25.53 -4.77 -20.23
C TRP A 147 -26.52 -5.55 -19.33
N GLY A 148 -26.96 -4.98 -18.20
CA GLY A 148 -27.86 -5.62 -17.25
C GLY A 148 -27.22 -6.73 -16.44
N MET A 149 -25.89 -6.75 -16.36
CA MET A 149 -25.10 -7.69 -15.59
C MET A 149 -24.89 -7.20 -14.15
N LYS A 150 -24.56 -8.13 -13.25
CA LYS A 150 -24.19 -7.80 -11.86
C LYS A 150 -22.69 -7.94 -11.69
N SER A 151 -22.13 -7.17 -10.75
CA SER A 151 -20.76 -7.38 -10.30
C SER A 151 -20.61 -8.79 -9.71
N PRO A 152 -19.59 -9.55 -10.13
CA PRO A 152 -19.36 -10.90 -9.65
C PRO A 152 -18.89 -10.89 -8.18
N GLU A 153 -19.34 -11.86 -7.39
CA GLU A 153 -18.90 -12.07 -5.99
C GLU A 153 -17.98 -13.28 -5.87
N THR A 154 -18.10 -14.25 -6.77
CA THR A 154 -17.31 -15.47 -6.78
C THR A 154 -16.47 -15.55 -8.05
N PHE A 155 -15.45 -16.42 -8.03
CA PHE A 155 -14.61 -16.64 -9.20
C PHE A 155 -15.38 -17.34 -10.33
N ASP A 156 -16.38 -18.18 -10.00
CA ASP A 156 -17.30 -18.75 -10.99
C ASP A 156 -18.12 -17.66 -11.68
N GLU A 157 -18.72 -16.74 -10.91
CA GLU A 157 -19.48 -15.62 -11.49
C GLU A 157 -18.59 -14.69 -12.32
N LEU A 158 -17.33 -14.48 -11.93
CA LEU A 158 -16.38 -13.71 -12.72
C LEU A 158 -16.14 -14.37 -14.09
N LEU A 159 -15.91 -15.68 -14.11
CA LEU A 159 -15.75 -16.42 -15.37
C LEU A 159 -17.01 -16.37 -16.22
N ASP A 160 -18.20 -16.54 -15.61
CA ASP A 160 -19.49 -16.49 -16.29
C ASP A 160 -19.70 -15.12 -16.96
N VAL A 161 -19.49 -14.01 -16.23
CA VAL A 161 -19.59 -12.64 -16.76
C VAL A 161 -18.57 -12.40 -17.87
N CYS A 162 -17.32 -12.83 -17.68
CA CYS A 162 -16.30 -12.69 -18.73
C CYS A 162 -16.68 -13.44 -20.01
N ASN A 163 -17.20 -14.67 -19.89
CA ASN A 163 -17.65 -15.46 -21.04
C ASN A 163 -18.84 -14.80 -21.75
N GLU A 164 -19.85 -14.35 -21.02
CA GLU A 164 -21.02 -13.66 -21.59
C GLU A 164 -20.60 -12.41 -22.37
N ILE A 165 -19.71 -11.57 -21.81
CA ILE A 165 -19.17 -10.38 -22.49
C ILE A 165 -18.48 -10.74 -23.83
N LEU A 166 -17.68 -11.81 -23.81
CA LEU A 166 -16.91 -12.24 -24.97
C LEU A 166 -17.79 -12.91 -26.04
N GLU A 167 -18.72 -13.80 -25.65
CA GLU A 167 -19.61 -14.52 -26.54
C GLU A 167 -20.61 -13.59 -27.25
N GLU A 168 -21.12 -12.60 -26.54
CA GLU A 168 -22.06 -11.62 -27.07
C GLU A 168 -21.37 -10.44 -27.80
N GLY A 169 -20.02 -10.37 -27.70
CA GLY A 169 -19.24 -9.32 -28.37
C GLY A 169 -19.50 -7.93 -27.82
N LEU A 170 -19.72 -7.81 -26.53
CA LEU A 170 -20.12 -6.55 -25.87
C LEU A 170 -18.96 -5.58 -25.67
N LEU A 171 -17.68 -6.03 -25.77
CA LEU A 171 -16.53 -5.17 -25.56
C LEU A 171 -16.52 -4.01 -26.57
N PRO A 172 -16.50 -2.75 -26.11
CA PRO A 172 -16.31 -1.60 -27.00
C PRO A 172 -14.96 -1.65 -27.73
N GLU A 173 -14.86 -0.87 -28.83
CA GLU A 173 -13.57 -0.68 -29.50
C GLU A 173 -12.57 -0.07 -28.51
N GLU A 174 -11.33 -0.58 -28.50
CA GLU A 174 -10.23 -0.13 -27.63
C GLU A 174 -10.43 -0.43 -26.12
N THR A 175 -11.43 -1.25 -25.75
CA THR A 175 -11.66 -1.72 -24.38
C THR A 175 -11.25 -3.17 -24.23
N GLY A 176 -10.52 -3.47 -23.15
CA GLY A 176 -10.12 -4.81 -22.75
C GLY A 176 -11.02 -5.41 -21.69
N LEU A 177 -11.00 -6.71 -21.52
CA LEU A 177 -11.72 -7.40 -20.45
C LEU A 177 -10.95 -7.29 -19.12
N LEU A 178 -9.66 -7.59 -19.14
CA LEU A 178 -8.75 -7.55 -18.01
C LEU A 178 -7.57 -6.62 -18.30
N MET A 179 -7.00 -6.02 -17.26
CA MET A 179 -5.79 -5.19 -17.34
C MET A 179 -4.53 -6.01 -17.66
N GLN A 180 -4.65 -6.98 -18.58
CA GLN A 180 -3.55 -7.81 -19.04
C GLN A 180 -3.65 -8.02 -20.55
N GLU A 181 -2.50 -8.21 -21.20
CA GLU A 181 -2.42 -8.35 -22.65
C GLU A 181 -3.21 -9.56 -23.18
N TYR A 182 -3.40 -10.60 -22.35
CA TYR A 182 -4.05 -11.85 -22.75
C TYR A 182 -5.09 -12.28 -21.71
N THR A 183 -6.34 -12.42 -22.12
CA THR A 183 -7.46 -12.75 -21.23
C THR A 183 -7.26 -14.08 -20.50
N GLN A 184 -6.90 -15.15 -21.23
CA GLN A 184 -6.74 -16.49 -20.65
C GLN A 184 -5.55 -16.56 -19.67
N SER A 185 -4.38 -16.05 -20.06
CA SER A 185 -3.21 -16.07 -19.17
C SER A 185 -3.37 -15.13 -17.99
N GLY A 186 -3.92 -13.93 -18.20
CA GLY A 186 -4.20 -12.99 -17.13
C GLY A 186 -5.18 -13.54 -16.10
N MET A 187 -6.25 -14.21 -16.53
CA MET A 187 -7.19 -14.87 -15.63
C MET A 187 -6.54 -16.04 -14.87
N MET A 188 -5.65 -16.78 -15.51
CA MET A 188 -4.92 -17.86 -14.86
C MET A 188 -3.96 -17.32 -13.79
N ASP A 189 -3.19 -16.27 -14.11
CA ASP A 189 -2.28 -15.62 -13.15
C ASP A 189 -3.04 -15.05 -11.95
N LEU A 190 -4.20 -14.42 -12.20
CA LEU A 190 -5.09 -13.92 -11.16
C LEU A 190 -5.60 -15.05 -10.26
N PHE A 191 -6.07 -16.14 -10.87
CA PHE A 191 -6.54 -17.31 -10.12
C PHE A 191 -5.43 -17.93 -9.27
N MET A 192 -4.26 -18.18 -9.85
CA MET A 192 -3.10 -18.75 -9.15
C MET A 192 -2.74 -17.92 -7.93
N LYS A 193 -2.68 -16.61 -8.10
CA LYS A 193 -2.35 -15.65 -7.05
C LYS A 193 -3.38 -15.71 -5.90
N TYR A 194 -4.66 -15.57 -6.20
CA TYR A 194 -5.71 -15.60 -5.18
C TYR A 194 -5.86 -16.97 -4.51
N TYR A 195 -5.66 -18.07 -5.25
CA TYR A 195 -5.68 -19.42 -4.69
C TYR A 195 -4.58 -19.59 -3.64
N ILE A 196 -3.35 -19.18 -3.96
CA ILE A 196 -2.20 -19.26 -3.04
C ILE A 196 -2.45 -18.37 -1.82
N MET A 197 -2.74 -17.08 -2.03
CA MET A 197 -2.92 -16.11 -0.94
C MET A 197 -4.04 -16.50 0.01
N THR A 198 -5.21 -16.90 -0.52
CA THR A 198 -6.35 -17.30 0.30
C THR A 198 -6.05 -18.60 1.09
N SER A 199 -5.33 -19.54 0.49
CA SER A 199 -4.92 -20.76 1.19
C SER A 199 -3.95 -20.45 2.35
N LEU A 200 -2.97 -19.59 2.12
CA LEU A 200 -1.99 -19.20 3.15
C LEU A 200 -2.63 -18.36 4.26
N GLN A 201 -3.54 -17.43 3.92
CA GLN A 201 -4.28 -16.63 4.90
C GLN A 201 -5.08 -17.50 5.88
N GLU A 202 -5.65 -18.59 5.38
CA GLU A 202 -6.41 -19.56 6.17
C GLU A 202 -5.53 -20.58 6.90
N GLY A 203 -4.20 -20.44 6.80
CA GLY A 203 -3.24 -21.38 7.39
C GLY A 203 -3.30 -22.78 6.77
N ARG A 204 -3.81 -22.90 5.53
CA ARG A 204 -3.87 -24.17 4.80
C ARG A 204 -2.57 -24.41 4.06
N ARG A 205 -2.11 -25.66 4.10
CA ARG A 205 -1.05 -26.10 3.19
C ARG A 205 -1.56 -26.05 1.75
N LEU A 206 -0.73 -25.53 0.85
CA LEU A 206 -1.07 -25.46 -0.57
C LEU A 206 -1.25 -26.87 -1.14
N ASP A 207 -2.40 -27.11 -1.75
CA ASP A 207 -2.76 -28.37 -2.43
C ASP A 207 -3.32 -28.07 -3.83
N PHE A 208 -2.44 -28.04 -4.81
CA PHE A 208 -2.82 -27.81 -6.21
C PHE A 208 -3.55 -29.02 -6.84
N THR A 209 -3.66 -30.14 -6.12
CA THR A 209 -4.36 -31.33 -6.60
C THR A 209 -5.81 -31.40 -6.15
N ASP A 210 -6.30 -30.41 -5.40
CA ASP A 210 -7.69 -30.38 -4.92
C ASP A 210 -8.69 -30.12 -6.08
N GLU A 211 -9.95 -30.47 -5.83
CA GLU A 211 -11.02 -30.37 -6.82
C GLU A 211 -11.28 -28.92 -7.22
N THR A 212 -11.13 -27.94 -6.31
CA THR A 212 -11.34 -26.52 -6.57
C THR A 212 -10.28 -25.98 -7.52
N PHE A 213 -9.01 -26.33 -7.29
CA PHE A 213 -7.93 -25.94 -8.18
C PHE A 213 -8.13 -26.50 -9.58
N LEU A 214 -8.39 -27.81 -9.68
CA LEU A 214 -8.61 -28.49 -10.95
C LEU A 214 -9.81 -27.92 -11.72
N HIS A 215 -10.90 -27.62 -11.03
CA HIS A 215 -12.09 -27.00 -11.60
C HIS A 215 -11.75 -25.67 -12.30
N TYR A 216 -11.12 -24.73 -11.58
CA TYR A 216 -10.87 -23.41 -12.16
C TYR A 216 -9.81 -23.40 -13.25
N VAL A 217 -8.72 -24.16 -13.11
CA VAL A 217 -7.71 -24.20 -14.20
C VAL A 217 -8.28 -24.79 -15.48
N GLN A 218 -9.23 -25.74 -15.36
CA GLN A 218 -9.93 -26.33 -16.51
C GLN A 218 -10.88 -25.30 -17.14
N ARG A 219 -11.74 -24.65 -16.34
CA ARG A 219 -12.67 -23.63 -16.82
C ARG A 219 -11.96 -22.50 -17.56
N ILE A 220 -10.92 -21.94 -16.94
CA ILE A 220 -10.13 -20.85 -17.56
C ILE A 220 -9.61 -21.28 -18.93
N LYS A 221 -9.07 -22.49 -19.04
CA LYS A 221 -8.49 -22.98 -20.28
C LYS A 221 -9.52 -23.28 -21.36
N ASP A 222 -10.67 -23.87 -20.99
CA ASP A 222 -11.67 -24.35 -21.93
C ASP A 222 -12.65 -23.25 -22.36
N GLU A 223 -12.92 -22.28 -21.47
CA GLU A 223 -13.96 -21.27 -21.67
C GLU A 223 -13.40 -19.93 -22.17
N LEU A 224 -12.18 -19.54 -21.77
CA LEU A 224 -11.62 -18.27 -22.21
C LEU A 224 -10.74 -18.42 -23.44
N PRO A 225 -10.79 -17.45 -24.41
CA PRO A 225 -10.02 -17.54 -25.63
C PRO A 225 -8.52 -17.43 -25.34
N ALA A 226 -7.74 -18.32 -26.00
CA ALA A 226 -6.30 -18.15 -26.15
C ALA A 226 -6.07 -17.12 -27.24
N GLU A 227 -5.69 -15.91 -26.90
CA GLU A 227 -5.43 -14.83 -27.84
C GLU A 227 -4.06 -15.04 -28.51
N GLU A 228 -4.02 -14.88 -29.83
CA GLU A 228 -2.75 -14.98 -30.60
C GLU A 228 -1.96 -13.67 -30.56
N GLU A 229 -2.65 -12.52 -30.37
CA GLU A 229 -2.03 -11.20 -30.29
C GLU A 229 -2.59 -10.41 -29.09
N PRO A 230 -1.72 -9.70 -28.33
CA PRO A 230 -2.16 -8.89 -27.21
C PRO A 230 -3.04 -7.74 -27.69
N ARG A 231 -4.14 -7.50 -26.99
CA ARG A 231 -4.97 -6.31 -27.19
C ARG A 231 -4.42 -5.16 -26.36
N MET A 232 -3.99 -4.11 -27.06
CA MET A 232 -3.70 -2.83 -26.41
C MET A 232 -5.05 -2.14 -26.14
N ALA A 233 -5.50 -2.16 -24.89
CA ALA A 233 -6.71 -1.48 -24.48
C ALA A 233 -6.35 -0.20 -23.70
N PHE A 234 -7.10 0.88 -23.95
CA PHE A 234 -6.98 2.12 -23.17
C PHE A 234 -7.74 2.02 -21.84
N GLU A 235 -8.74 1.18 -21.78
CA GLU A 235 -9.60 0.95 -20.64
C GLU A 235 -9.91 -0.54 -20.51
N ASN A 236 -10.13 -1.02 -19.29
CA ASN A 236 -10.44 -2.42 -19.02
C ASN A 236 -11.66 -2.51 -18.12
N ILE A 237 -12.55 -3.47 -18.37
CA ILE A 237 -13.76 -3.70 -17.57
C ILE A 237 -13.38 -4.11 -16.15
N PHE A 238 -12.40 -5.01 -16.03
CA PHE A 238 -11.85 -5.45 -14.76
C PHE A 238 -10.38 -5.02 -14.64
N MET A 239 -10.06 -4.29 -13.58
CA MET A 239 -8.71 -3.78 -13.33
C MET A 239 -8.26 -4.17 -11.92
N ILE A 240 -6.96 -4.33 -11.74
CA ILE A 240 -6.34 -4.41 -10.42
C ILE A 240 -5.75 -3.04 -10.14
N PRO A 241 -6.38 -2.19 -9.32
CA PRO A 241 -5.88 -0.85 -9.04
C PRO A 241 -4.88 -0.85 -7.88
N GLY A 242 -4.15 0.25 -7.79
CA GLY A 242 -3.59 0.68 -6.53
C GLY A 242 -4.70 1.23 -5.61
N ALA A 243 -4.59 1.00 -4.31
CA ALA A 243 -5.63 1.28 -3.33
C ALA A 243 -5.97 2.77 -3.09
N SER A 244 -5.24 3.69 -3.66
CA SER A 244 -5.36 5.13 -3.36
C SER A 244 -6.52 5.85 -4.05
N SER A 245 -7.31 5.19 -4.88
CA SER A 245 -8.47 5.83 -5.50
C SER A 245 -9.74 5.48 -4.73
N ALA A 246 -10.28 6.48 -4.04
CA ALA A 246 -11.58 6.38 -3.39
C ALA A 246 -12.64 5.89 -4.40
N PRO A 247 -13.37 4.82 -4.11
CA PRO A 247 -14.16 4.12 -5.11
C PRO A 247 -15.59 4.65 -5.21
N SER A 248 -15.82 5.94 -5.15
CA SER A 248 -17.20 6.46 -5.29
C SER A 248 -17.87 6.11 -6.62
N GLN A 249 -17.14 5.56 -7.59
CA GLN A 249 -17.64 5.17 -8.91
C GLN A 249 -17.19 3.78 -9.38
N MET A 250 -16.40 3.06 -8.59
CA MET A 250 -15.86 1.75 -8.96
C MET A 250 -15.99 0.81 -7.78
N ILE A 251 -16.64 -0.33 -7.95
CA ILE A 251 -16.69 -1.36 -6.93
C ILE A 251 -15.36 -2.10 -6.92
N GLN A 252 -14.67 -2.09 -5.78
CA GLN A 252 -13.56 -3.01 -5.55
C GLN A 252 -14.11 -4.31 -4.98
N PHE A 253 -13.63 -5.43 -5.48
CA PHE A 253 -13.99 -6.73 -4.96
C PHE A 253 -12.83 -7.71 -5.11
N VAL A 254 -12.86 -8.80 -4.37
CA VAL A 254 -11.99 -9.93 -4.58
C VAL A 254 -12.88 -11.16 -4.73
N PRO A 255 -12.90 -11.80 -5.92
CA PRO A 255 -13.82 -12.90 -6.17
C PRO A 255 -13.50 -14.08 -5.25
N ARG A 256 -14.52 -14.62 -4.58
CA ARG A 256 -14.37 -15.79 -3.69
C ARG A 256 -14.06 -17.03 -4.50
N ILE A 257 -12.92 -17.64 -4.21
CA ILE A 257 -12.51 -18.93 -4.81
C ILE A 257 -13.15 -20.09 -4.04
N PHE A 258 -13.21 -19.98 -2.71
CA PHE A 258 -13.81 -21.00 -1.84
C PHE A 258 -15.17 -20.51 -1.36
N PRO A 259 -16.26 -21.30 -1.52
CA PRO A 259 -17.62 -20.83 -1.26
C PRO A 259 -17.89 -20.33 0.16
N GLU A 260 -17.21 -20.89 1.14
CA GLU A 260 -17.42 -20.61 2.56
C GLU A 260 -16.50 -19.50 3.11
N GLN A 261 -15.66 -18.90 2.27
CA GLN A 261 -14.57 -18.03 2.74
C GLN A 261 -14.44 -16.76 1.88
N ASN A 262 -14.07 -15.66 2.51
CA ASN A 262 -13.64 -14.47 1.77
C ASN A 262 -12.27 -14.73 1.18
N SER A 263 -12.02 -14.26 -0.05
CA SER A 263 -10.70 -14.30 -0.64
C SER A 263 -9.77 -13.32 0.05
N ALA A 264 -8.49 -13.66 0.08
CA ALA A 264 -7.44 -12.79 0.58
C ALA A 264 -7.35 -11.50 -0.26
N VAL A 265 -7.42 -10.36 0.39
CA VAL A 265 -7.14 -9.06 -0.24
C VAL A 265 -5.65 -8.79 -0.12
N GLU A 266 -4.92 -8.94 -1.22
CA GLU A 266 -3.51 -8.59 -1.24
C GLU A 266 -3.32 -7.16 -0.77
N THR A 267 -2.40 -6.96 0.17
CA THR A 267 -2.15 -5.64 0.74
C THR A 267 -0.66 -5.33 0.67
N TYR A 268 -0.31 -4.30 -0.09
CA TYR A 268 1.05 -3.78 -0.07
C TYR A 268 1.23 -2.93 1.18
N VAL A 269 2.19 -3.29 1.99
CA VAL A 269 2.51 -2.60 3.23
C VAL A 269 3.91 -2.03 3.15
N THR A 270 4.03 -0.72 3.34
CA THR A 270 5.32 -0.07 3.56
C THR A 270 5.60 -0.10 5.06
N ILE A 271 6.68 -0.76 5.43
CA ILE A 271 7.13 -0.89 6.81
C ILE A 271 8.43 -0.13 7.05
N ALA A 272 8.56 0.44 8.23
CA ALA A 272 9.77 1.07 8.72
C ALA A 272 10.35 0.28 9.89
N VAL A 273 11.66 0.00 9.83
CA VAL A 273 12.39 -0.80 10.83
C VAL A 273 13.63 -0.04 11.29
N VAL A 274 13.78 0.13 12.60
CA VAL A 274 14.92 0.86 13.18
C VAL A 274 16.17 -0.01 13.13
N ASN A 275 17.25 0.54 12.57
CA ASN A 275 18.54 -0.13 12.54
C ASN A 275 19.12 -0.30 13.96
N PRO A 276 19.42 -1.52 14.42
CA PRO A 276 19.95 -1.75 15.77
C PRO A 276 21.33 -1.12 16.00
N TYR A 277 22.03 -0.72 14.95
CA TYR A 277 23.35 -0.07 15.02
C TYR A 277 23.30 1.42 14.63
N GLY A 278 22.13 1.96 14.25
CA GLY A 278 21.97 3.36 13.90
C GLY A 278 22.38 4.32 15.02
N LYS A 279 22.99 5.45 14.65
CA LYS A 279 23.47 6.48 15.59
C LYS A 279 22.33 7.25 16.24
N ASN A 280 21.21 7.43 15.49
CA ASN A 280 20.12 8.31 15.87
C ASN A 280 18.81 7.52 16.05
N GLN A 281 18.87 6.35 16.73
CA GLN A 281 17.68 5.52 16.97
C GLN A 281 16.53 6.28 17.65
N GLU A 282 16.85 7.22 18.58
CA GLU A 282 15.85 8.06 19.23
C GLU A 282 15.10 8.91 18.18
N ALA A 283 15.79 9.51 17.22
CA ALA A 283 15.17 10.27 16.15
C ALA A 283 14.33 9.38 15.22
N ALA A 284 14.81 8.16 14.95
CA ALA A 284 14.05 7.17 14.19
C ALA A 284 12.74 6.78 14.89
N ILE A 285 12.78 6.51 16.20
CA ILE A 285 11.57 6.22 16.99
C ILE A 285 10.62 7.42 17.00
N GLN A 286 11.13 8.66 17.17
CA GLN A 286 10.31 9.87 17.12
C GLN A 286 9.61 10.03 15.75
N PHE A 287 10.29 9.70 14.66
CA PHE A 287 9.67 9.69 13.33
C PHE A 287 8.55 8.65 13.24
N LEU A 288 8.74 7.44 13.76
CA LEU A 288 7.68 6.41 13.78
C LEU A 288 6.49 6.81 14.68
N GLU A 289 6.75 7.45 15.83
CA GLU A 289 5.70 8.02 16.69
C GLU A 289 4.91 9.10 15.96
N TYR A 290 5.60 9.93 15.18
CA TYR A 290 4.97 10.93 14.32
C TYR A 290 4.05 10.26 13.29
N CYS A 291 4.54 9.25 12.56
CA CYS A 291 3.74 8.50 11.59
C CYS A 291 2.51 7.85 12.23
N ALA A 292 2.64 7.33 13.45
CA ALA A 292 1.54 6.70 14.17
C ALA A 292 0.42 7.68 14.61
N THR A 293 0.75 8.96 14.75
CA THR A 293 -0.17 10.00 15.26
C THR A 293 -0.66 10.97 14.19
N HIS A 294 0.03 11.06 13.04
CA HIS A 294 -0.35 11.90 11.91
C HIS A 294 -1.02 11.04 10.84
N LEU A 295 -2.35 11.02 10.92
CA LEU A 295 -3.17 10.16 10.11
C LEU A 295 -3.26 10.68 8.66
N THR A 296 -3.22 9.75 7.70
CA THR A 296 -3.37 9.96 6.27
C THR A 296 -4.56 9.15 5.74
N ASP A 297 -4.82 9.21 4.45
CA ASP A 297 -5.81 8.35 3.79
C ASP A 297 -5.51 6.85 3.96
N GLY A 298 -4.24 6.44 3.91
CA GLY A 298 -3.81 5.07 4.16
C GLY A 298 -4.09 4.57 5.59
N SER A 299 -4.32 5.49 6.55
CA SER A 299 -4.57 5.13 7.95
C SER A 299 -5.85 4.31 8.14
N TYR A 300 -6.86 4.47 7.28
CA TYR A 300 -8.08 3.66 7.33
C TYR A 300 -7.84 2.18 7.06
N PHE A 301 -6.77 1.84 6.35
CA PHE A 301 -6.36 0.46 6.11
C PHE A 301 -5.47 -0.12 7.22
N ILE A 302 -4.99 0.73 8.12
CA ILE A 302 -4.08 0.33 9.21
C ILE A 302 -4.84 0.16 10.52
N TYR A 303 -5.80 1.08 10.82
CA TYR A 303 -6.41 1.18 12.15
C TYR A 303 -7.90 0.85 12.17
N ASP A 304 -8.30 -0.02 13.09
CA ASP A 304 -9.68 -0.49 13.25
C ASP A 304 -10.61 0.49 13.99
N ASN A 305 -10.05 1.51 14.64
CA ASN A 305 -10.78 2.50 15.43
C ASN A 305 -11.11 3.79 14.66
N LEU A 306 -10.69 3.92 13.41
CA LEU A 306 -11.00 5.07 12.57
C LEU A 306 -12.39 4.91 11.94
N THR A 307 -13.39 5.56 12.51
CA THR A 307 -14.80 5.46 12.09
C THR A 307 -15.36 6.74 11.48
N GLU A 308 -14.61 7.83 11.59
CA GLU A 308 -15.01 9.16 11.12
C GLU A 308 -14.08 9.67 10.03
N PRO A 309 -14.58 10.48 9.09
CA PRO A 309 -13.75 11.10 8.07
C PRO A 309 -12.60 11.94 8.67
N ILE A 310 -11.38 11.74 8.17
CA ILE A 310 -10.22 12.53 8.54
C ILE A 310 -10.09 13.68 7.55
N GLU A 311 -9.96 14.91 8.05
CA GLU A 311 -9.74 16.07 7.18
C GLU A 311 -8.40 15.94 6.45
N ASN A 312 -8.41 16.30 5.16
CA ASN A 312 -7.20 16.43 4.36
C ASN A 312 -6.59 17.82 4.60
N PRO A 313 -5.47 17.94 5.34
CA PRO A 313 -4.94 19.25 5.74
C PRO A 313 -4.57 20.14 4.55
N SER A 314 -4.04 19.54 3.48
CA SER A 314 -3.69 20.25 2.26
C SER A 314 -4.91 20.83 1.56
N MET A 315 -6.01 20.08 1.51
CA MET A 315 -7.27 20.53 0.92
C MET A 315 -7.96 21.59 1.76
N VAL A 316 -7.97 21.41 3.10
CA VAL A 316 -8.53 22.41 4.03
C VAL A 316 -7.81 23.75 3.88
N ALA A 317 -6.47 23.76 3.81
CA ALA A 317 -5.70 25.00 3.59
C ALA A 317 -6.06 25.69 2.27
N GLN A 318 -6.27 24.94 1.19
CA GLN A 318 -6.67 25.49 -0.11
C GLN A 318 -8.11 26.05 -0.07
N LEU A 319 -9.03 25.34 0.59
CA LEU A 319 -10.42 25.79 0.78
C LEU A 319 -10.47 27.07 1.61
N ASP A 320 -9.67 27.18 2.68
CA ASP A 320 -9.58 28.39 3.50
C ASP A 320 -9.06 29.58 2.68
N GLU A 321 -8.03 29.39 1.83
CA GLU A 321 -7.52 30.44 0.94
C GLU A 321 -8.60 30.90 -0.09
N LEU A 322 -9.36 29.93 -0.65
CA LEU A 322 -10.47 30.26 -1.56
C LEU A 322 -11.59 31.02 -0.82
N ALA A 323 -11.95 30.57 0.39
CA ALA A 323 -12.96 31.22 1.22
C ALA A 323 -12.59 32.67 1.54
N GLU A 324 -11.31 32.96 1.86
CA GLU A 324 -10.82 34.32 2.07
C GLU A 324 -10.96 35.18 0.79
N LYS A 325 -10.58 34.65 -0.37
CA LYS A 325 -10.69 35.36 -1.66
C LYS A 325 -12.17 35.68 -1.99
N ILE A 326 -13.06 34.70 -1.78
CA ILE A 326 -14.52 34.87 -1.96
C ILE A 326 -15.03 35.98 -1.03
N ALA A 327 -14.69 35.90 0.27
CA ALA A 327 -15.12 36.91 1.24
C ALA A 327 -14.65 38.32 0.92
N LEU A 328 -13.43 38.49 0.42
CA LEU A 328 -12.89 39.79 0.00
C LEU A 328 -13.69 40.34 -1.18
N LEU A 329 -14.03 39.54 -2.18
CA LEU A 329 -14.82 39.96 -3.33
C LEU A 329 -16.28 40.24 -2.92
N GLU A 330 -16.86 39.48 -2.01
CA GLU A 330 -18.23 39.71 -1.51
C GLU A 330 -18.37 41.03 -0.77
N GLN A 331 -17.33 41.47 -0.03
CA GLN A 331 -17.33 42.73 0.71
C GLN A 331 -17.08 43.97 -0.16
N LYS A 332 -16.67 43.82 -1.42
CA LYS A 332 -16.43 44.92 -2.34
C LYS A 332 -17.73 45.69 -2.64
N ALA A 333 -17.78 46.98 -2.28
CA ALA A 333 -19.02 47.81 -2.36
C ALA A 333 -19.44 48.10 -3.81
N ASP A 334 -18.45 48.35 -4.68
CA ASP A 334 -18.68 48.64 -6.11
C ASP A 334 -18.09 47.48 -6.94
N LYS A 335 -18.89 46.44 -7.14
CA LYS A 335 -18.48 45.28 -7.97
C LYS A 335 -18.64 45.59 -9.43
N GLU A 336 -17.59 45.41 -10.21
CA GLU A 336 -17.70 45.40 -11.68
C GLU A 336 -18.15 43.99 -12.16
N ARG A 337 -18.61 43.88 -13.38
CA ARG A 337 -19.05 42.61 -13.97
C ARG A 337 -17.92 41.53 -13.93
N ALA A 338 -16.67 41.97 -14.09
CA ALA A 338 -15.51 41.09 -13.99
C ALA A 338 -15.31 40.52 -12.55
N ASP A 339 -15.67 41.31 -11.50
CA ASP A 339 -15.67 40.85 -10.11
C ASP A 339 -16.74 39.81 -9.85
N GLU A 340 -17.94 40.00 -10.44
CA GLU A 340 -19.05 39.05 -10.33
C GLU A 340 -18.75 37.72 -11.04
N ASP A 341 -18.14 37.79 -12.24
CA ASP A 341 -17.69 36.58 -12.94
C ASP A 341 -16.59 35.84 -12.16
N THR A 342 -15.59 36.54 -11.63
CA THR A 342 -14.53 35.95 -10.79
C THR A 342 -15.10 35.35 -9.52
N LEU A 343 -16.06 36.02 -8.86
CA LEU A 343 -16.69 35.50 -7.65
C LEU A 343 -17.42 34.17 -7.91
N ARG A 344 -18.15 34.09 -9.02
CA ARG A 344 -18.83 32.85 -9.40
C ARG A 344 -17.83 31.75 -9.67
N ASP A 345 -16.75 32.01 -10.44
CA ASP A 345 -15.73 31.02 -10.75
C ASP A 345 -15.05 30.49 -9.47
N LEU A 346 -14.75 31.36 -8.48
CA LEU A 346 -14.19 30.95 -7.20
C LEU A 346 -15.17 30.14 -6.34
N GLN A 347 -16.47 30.50 -6.37
CA GLN A 347 -17.50 29.75 -5.67
C GLN A 347 -17.70 28.35 -6.29
N ASP A 348 -17.68 28.25 -7.61
CA ASP A 348 -17.74 26.98 -8.32
C ASP A 348 -16.49 26.13 -8.04
N GLN A 349 -15.31 26.74 -8.01
CA GLN A 349 -14.07 26.06 -7.63
C GLN A 349 -14.14 25.55 -6.19
N TYR A 350 -14.58 26.38 -5.23
CA TYR A 350 -14.73 25.99 -3.83
C TYR A 350 -15.69 24.79 -3.70
N ALA A 351 -16.86 24.86 -4.34
CA ALA A 351 -17.84 23.78 -4.30
C ALA A 351 -17.31 22.45 -4.88
N ASN A 352 -16.54 22.55 -5.98
CA ASN A 352 -15.89 21.38 -6.58
C ASN A 352 -14.77 20.78 -5.71
N MET A 353 -14.10 21.62 -4.93
CA MET A 353 -13.01 21.16 -4.05
C MET A 353 -13.51 20.68 -2.69
N GLU A 354 -14.69 21.14 -2.21
CA GLU A 354 -15.23 20.77 -0.91
C GLU A 354 -15.45 19.26 -0.75
N GLN A 355 -15.72 18.54 -1.85
CA GLN A 355 -15.84 17.08 -1.85
C GLN A 355 -14.54 16.37 -1.45
N TRP A 356 -13.40 17.02 -1.55
CA TRP A 356 -12.08 16.50 -1.20
C TRP A 356 -11.57 16.99 0.16
N ARG A 357 -12.44 17.68 0.94
CA ARG A 357 -12.11 18.16 2.30
C ARG A 357 -11.63 17.03 3.21
N TYR A 358 -12.20 15.86 3.03
CA TYR A 358 -11.83 14.66 3.78
C TYR A 358 -11.15 13.66 2.86
N PHE A 359 -10.25 12.84 3.42
CA PHE A 359 -9.59 11.79 2.66
C PHE A 359 -10.58 10.73 2.15
N SER A 360 -11.61 10.42 2.93
CA SER A 360 -12.61 9.41 2.60
C SER A 360 -14.00 9.81 3.14
N SER A 361 -15.05 9.35 2.47
CA SER A 361 -16.42 9.48 2.97
C SER A 361 -16.71 8.44 4.07
N THR A 362 -17.79 8.64 4.81
CA THR A 362 -18.26 7.67 5.80
C THR A 362 -18.59 6.31 5.15
N GLU A 363 -19.11 6.31 3.91
CA GLU A 363 -19.43 5.10 3.15
C GLU A 363 -18.15 4.35 2.76
N ASP A 364 -17.13 5.06 2.31
CA ASP A 364 -15.82 4.48 1.97
C ASP A 364 -15.16 3.86 3.22
N ILE A 365 -15.23 4.56 4.37
CA ILE A 365 -14.67 4.04 5.63
C ILE A 365 -15.35 2.72 6.02
N ALA A 366 -16.67 2.64 5.94
CA ALA A 366 -17.40 1.41 6.24
C ALA A 366 -17.00 0.27 5.29
N TYR A 367 -16.80 0.59 4.02
CA TYR A 367 -16.31 -0.35 3.02
C TYR A 367 -14.88 -0.83 3.34
N TYR A 368 -13.96 0.08 3.71
CA TYR A 368 -12.59 -0.27 4.09
C TYR A 368 -12.55 -1.16 5.33
N GLN A 369 -13.39 -0.90 6.32
CA GLN A 369 -13.49 -1.73 7.52
C GLN A 369 -13.96 -3.17 7.20
N GLU A 370 -14.83 -3.34 6.21
CA GLU A 370 -15.24 -4.67 5.75
C GLU A 370 -14.10 -5.37 5.00
N MET A 371 -13.43 -4.67 4.09
CA MET A 371 -12.27 -5.18 3.35
C MET A 371 -11.12 -5.58 4.29
N ALA A 372 -10.90 -4.79 5.35
CA ALA A 372 -9.81 -5.02 6.32
C ALA A 372 -9.90 -6.37 7.05
N LYS A 373 -11.05 -7.02 7.04
CA LYS A 373 -11.22 -8.38 7.60
C LYS A 373 -10.53 -9.47 6.78
N SER A 374 -10.19 -9.16 5.54
CA SER A 374 -9.64 -10.11 4.57
C SER A 374 -8.24 -9.71 4.06
N LEU A 375 -7.59 -8.73 4.69
CA LEU A 375 -6.25 -8.29 4.30
C LEU A 375 -5.25 -9.45 4.40
N TYR A 376 -4.39 -9.55 3.40
CA TYR A 376 -3.28 -10.48 3.34
C TYR A 376 -2.00 -9.74 2.94
N VAL A 377 -0.95 -9.86 3.73
CA VAL A 377 0.36 -9.27 3.43
C VAL A 377 1.34 -10.37 3.10
N SER A 378 1.90 -10.33 1.90
CA SER A 378 3.06 -11.14 1.57
C SER A 378 4.30 -10.49 2.21
N GLU A 379 5.00 -11.25 3.06
CA GLU A 379 6.23 -10.79 3.72
C GLU A 379 7.48 -11.14 2.90
N GLY A 380 7.33 -11.53 1.63
CA GLY A 380 8.43 -12.08 0.82
C GLY A 380 8.75 -13.54 1.15
N SER A 381 7.77 -14.26 1.69
CA SER A 381 7.86 -15.72 1.85
C SER A 381 8.11 -16.38 0.49
N PRO A 382 8.90 -17.45 0.41
CA PRO A 382 9.08 -18.20 -0.83
C PRO A 382 7.80 -18.89 -1.33
N LEU A 383 6.77 -19.02 -0.47
CA LEU A 383 5.45 -19.55 -0.86
C LEU A 383 4.62 -18.45 -1.53
N THR A 384 4.95 -18.12 -2.77
CA THR A 384 4.24 -17.11 -3.57
C THR A 384 4.01 -17.63 -4.99
N TYR A 385 3.26 -16.87 -5.79
CA TYR A 385 3.16 -17.13 -7.23
C TYR A 385 4.43 -16.62 -7.91
N ASP A 386 5.42 -17.49 -8.04
CA ASP A 386 6.76 -17.20 -8.53
C ASP A 386 6.92 -17.48 -10.04
N ASP A 387 8.10 -17.15 -10.59
CA ASP A 387 8.45 -17.37 -11.98
C ASP A 387 8.36 -18.85 -12.40
N ALA A 388 8.62 -19.79 -11.49
CA ALA A 388 8.55 -21.22 -11.81
C ALA A 388 7.10 -21.66 -12.02
N LEU A 389 6.18 -21.19 -11.17
CA LEU A 389 4.75 -21.42 -11.35
C LEU A 389 4.23 -20.75 -12.63
N GLN A 390 4.69 -19.52 -12.94
CA GLN A 390 4.33 -18.83 -14.19
C GLN A 390 4.76 -19.65 -15.42
N VAL A 391 5.96 -20.20 -15.41
CA VAL A 391 6.42 -21.09 -16.50
C VAL A 391 5.54 -22.33 -16.63
N LEU A 392 5.10 -22.93 -15.51
CA LEU A 392 4.17 -24.07 -15.54
C LEU A 392 2.81 -23.68 -16.12
N VAL A 393 2.28 -22.51 -15.75
CA VAL A 393 1.04 -21.94 -16.31
C VAL A 393 1.18 -21.81 -17.84
N GLN A 394 2.22 -21.16 -18.33
CA GLN A 394 2.43 -21.00 -19.79
C GLN A 394 2.51 -22.34 -20.53
N ARG A 395 3.18 -23.33 -19.95
CA ARG A 395 3.25 -24.69 -20.55
C ARG A 395 1.89 -25.38 -20.56
N TYR A 396 1.08 -25.19 -19.52
CA TYR A 396 -0.28 -25.75 -19.47
C TYR A 396 -1.20 -25.09 -20.51
N LEU A 397 -1.21 -23.76 -20.59
CA LEU A 397 -2.02 -23.04 -21.57
C LEU A 397 -1.63 -23.39 -23.01
N ASN A 398 -0.34 -23.56 -23.27
CA ASN A 398 0.18 -24.01 -24.59
C ASN A 398 -0.04 -25.51 -24.90
N GLY A 399 -0.75 -26.23 -24.01
CA GLY A 399 -1.13 -27.63 -24.25
C GLY A 399 -0.02 -28.67 -24.03
N ALA A 400 1.09 -28.29 -23.37
CA ALA A 400 2.15 -29.22 -22.99
C ALA A 400 1.74 -30.21 -21.88
N PHE A 401 0.73 -29.83 -21.10
CA PHE A 401 0.18 -30.61 -20.00
C PHE A 401 -1.35 -30.72 -20.09
N ASP A 402 -1.92 -31.80 -19.56
CA ASP A 402 -3.31 -31.79 -19.10
C ASP A 402 -3.42 -31.16 -17.69
N ALA A 403 -4.62 -30.88 -17.22
CA ALA A 403 -4.86 -30.23 -15.94
C ALA A 403 -4.26 -31.02 -14.75
N ALA A 404 -4.39 -32.37 -14.77
CA ALA A 404 -3.88 -33.21 -13.70
C ALA A 404 -2.34 -33.20 -13.63
N THR A 405 -1.68 -33.20 -14.79
CA THR A 405 -0.23 -33.11 -14.89
C THR A 405 0.25 -31.71 -14.44
N PHE A 406 -0.43 -30.65 -14.87
CA PHE A 406 -0.13 -29.28 -14.45
C PHE A 406 -0.24 -29.15 -12.93
N ALA A 407 -1.36 -29.58 -12.34
CA ALA A 407 -1.58 -29.56 -10.90
C ALA A 407 -0.46 -30.32 -10.12
N LYS A 408 -0.07 -31.48 -10.63
CA LYS A 408 1.01 -32.28 -10.04
C LYS A 408 2.36 -31.56 -10.10
N GLU A 409 2.70 -30.92 -11.22
CA GLU A 409 3.96 -30.17 -11.34
C GLU A 409 3.98 -28.94 -10.41
N CYS A 410 2.86 -28.22 -10.27
CA CYS A 410 2.73 -27.15 -9.28
C CYS A 410 2.90 -27.69 -7.86
N GLN A 411 2.28 -28.82 -7.52
CA GLN A 411 2.43 -29.46 -6.21
C GLN A 411 3.89 -29.87 -5.94
N ASN A 412 4.55 -30.47 -6.91
CA ASN A 412 5.95 -30.85 -6.77
C ASN A 412 6.85 -29.62 -6.47
N HIS A 413 6.56 -28.48 -7.12
CA HIS A 413 7.31 -27.24 -6.92
C HIS A 413 7.15 -26.74 -5.49
N VAL A 414 5.92 -26.60 -4.96
CA VAL A 414 5.72 -26.11 -3.60
C VAL A 414 6.20 -27.09 -2.52
N GLU A 415 6.14 -28.40 -2.78
CA GLU A 415 6.72 -29.40 -1.85
C GLU A 415 8.24 -29.25 -1.73
N MET A 416 8.95 -28.85 -2.80
CA MET A 416 10.37 -28.51 -2.69
C MET A 416 10.59 -27.27 -1.80
N ILE A 417 9.74 -26.22 -1.97
CA ILE A 417 9.82 -25.02 -1.12
C ILE A 417 9.56 -25.36 0.33
N TYR A 418 8.51 -26.13 0.64
CA TYR A 418 8.25 -26.59 2.02
C TYR A 418 9.44 -27.34 2.63
N ALA A 419 10.07 -28.21 1.86
CA ALA A 419 11.25 -28.93 2.31
C ALA A 419 12.46 -28.01 2.59
N GLU A 420 12.62 -26.93 1.81
CA GLU A 420 13.69 -25.93 1.98
C GLU A 420 13.47 -25.05 3.21
N ILE A 421 12.23 -24.67 3.52
CA ILE A 421 11.90 -23.85 4.69
C ILE A 421 11.72 -24.69 5.98
N GLY A 422 11.73 -26.01 5.87
CA GLY A 422 11.65 -26.93 7.01
C GLY A 422 10.25 -27.22 7.52
N GLU A 423 9.22 -27.09 6.67
CA GLU A 423 7.80 -27.36 6.95
C GLU A 423 7.29 -28.69 6.39
#